data_ae604fd047e8a28732520abe86e2a765
#
_entry.id   ae604fd047e8a28732520abe86e2a765
#
_cell.length_a   1.000
_cell.length_b   1.000
_cell.length_c   1.000
_cell.angle_alpha   90.00
_cell.angle_beta   90.00
_cell.angle_gamma   90.00
#
_symmetry.space_group_name_H-M   'P 1'
#
loop_
_entity.id
_entity.type
_entity.pdbx_description
1 polymer ?
#
loop_
_entity_poly.entity_id
_entity_poly.type
_entity_poly.pdbx_seq_one_letter_code
_entity_poly.pdbx_strand_id
1 'polypeptide(L)'
;MLQITTFAPFYRYIVLFYTMINRELIRLKAVQVSYSFYVGGRYNLEAAEKELFLSLSKSYDLYNYLLLLMIEVNRIAERTYDTAVNRYQRLNEGEEPNPKFIQNKFLAQLEANNQLHEVVENQKLTWADDEDFLRRLYRQVTECEPYKEYMANPADSTYQEDRELWRQIYRQVFVDNEELDSLLEEKGIYWNDDRFIIDTFILKTLNRFEQKNGSRQPLLPEFKDEEDREFARKLLRSSLLGAETYRTTITQFLRGWELDRLAIMDVIILQTALAEIMNFPNIPVSVSINEYVNIAKMYSTPQSGRYINGLLDNIARQFMADGRLHKSMGGKEEKPE
;
A
#
# COMPACT_ATOMS: atom_id res chain seq x y z
N MET A 1 -1.48 -10.37 60.07
CA MET A 1 -0.46 -10.08 59.07
C MET A 1 -0.92 -10.71 57.75
N LEU A 2 -1.71 -9.98 56.98
CA LEU A 2 -2.25 -10.42 55.69
C LEU A 2 -1.55 -9.57 54.61
N GLN A 3 -0.73 -10.23 53.81
CA GLN A 3 -0.12 -9.64 52.62
C GLN A 3 -1.17 -9.52 51.53
N ILE A 4 -1.48 -8.31 51.16
CA ILE A 4 -2.29 -7.97 49.99
C ILE A 4 -1.33 -7.90 48.80
N THR A 5 -1.33 -8.95 47.99
CA THR A 5 -0.67 -8.94 46.68
C THR A 5 -1.54 -8.16 45.68
N THR A 6 -1.10 -6.96 45.37
CA THR A 6 -1.68 -6.12 44.32
C THR A 6 -1.40 -6.73 42.95
N PHE A 7 -2.44 -7.27 42.31
CA PHE A 7 -2.44 -7.60 40.89
C PHE A 7 -2.48 -6.28 40.09
N ALA A 8 -1.38 -5.92 39.48
CA ALA A 8 -1.38 -4.89 38.44
C ALA A 8 -2.11 -5.41 37.19
N PRO A 9 -3.06 -4.66 36.64
CA PRO A 9 -3.69 -5.07 35.39
C PRO A 9 -2.68 -4.89 34.26
N PHE A 10 -2.31 -6.01 33.63
CA PHE A 10 -1.61 -6.03 32.36
C PHE A 10 -2.52 -5.39 31.31
N TYR A 11 -2.45 -4.10 31.11
CA TYR A 11 -2.93 -3.46 29.90
C TYR A 11 -2.06 -3.95 28.75
N ARG A 12 -2.56 -5.00 28.09
CA ARG A 12 -2.06 -5.47 26.82
C ARG A 12 -2.34 -4.36 25.80
N TYR A 13 -1.39 -3.47 25.61
CA TYR A 13 -1.38 -2.59 24.45
C TYR A 13 -1.40 -3.47 23.21
N ILE A 14 -2.57 -3.61 22.60
CA ILE A 14 -2.68 -4.11 21.22
C ILE A 14 -2.10 -2.97 20.38
N VAL A 15 -0.79 -2.96 20.20
CA VAL A 15 -0.15 -2.18 19.17
C VAL A 15 -0.59 -2.86 17.87
N LEU A 16 -1.56 -2.29 17.19
CA LEU A 16 -1.89 -2.65 15.83
C LEU A 16 -0.64 -2.34 14.98
N PHE A 17 0.21 -3.33 14.80
CA PHE A 17 1.36 -3.25 13.90
C PHE A 17 0.81 -3.23 12.48
N TYR A 18 0.63 -2.03 11.93
CA TYR A 18 0.45 -1.87 10.50
C TYR A 18 1.80 -2.11 9.84
N THR A 19 1.80 -2.93 8.79
CA THR A 19 2.95 -3.20 7.94
C THR A 19 2.70 -2.63 6.57
N MET A 20 3.75 -2.37 5.79
CA MET A 20 3.60 -1.96 4.42
C MET A 20 3.08 -3.13 3.58
N ILE A 21 3.73 -4.30 3.66
CA ILE A 21 3.22 -5.51 3.01
C ILE A 21 2.16 -6.13 3.92
N ASN A 22 0.90 -5.87 3.61
CA ASN A 22 -0.26 -6.46 4.26
C ASN A 22 -0.84 -7.59 3.40
N ARG A 23 -1.81 -8.33 3.96
CA ARG A 23 -2.45 -9.44 3.24
C ARG A 23 -3.24 -9.02 1.99
N GLU A 24 -3.66 -7.77 1.88
CA GLU A 24 -4.30 -7.22 0.68
C GLU A 24 -3.28 -7.14 -0.48
N LEU A 25 -2.12 -6.51 -0.24
CA LEU A 25 -1.03 -6.44 -1.22
C LEU A 25 -0.50 -7.83 -1.60
N ILE A 26 -0.36 -8.73 -0.61
CA ILE A 26 0.08 -10.12 -0.87
C ILE A 26 -0.90 -10.84 -1.82
N ARG A 27 -2.21 -10.73 -1.61
CA ARG A 27 -3.22 -11.33 -2.51
C ARG A 27 -3.13 -10.77 -3.91
N LEU A 28 -3.00 -9.46 -4.01
CA LEU A 28 -2.81 -8.77 -5.28
C LEU A 28 -1.60 -9.33 -6.04
N LYS A 29 -0.43 -9.33 -5.39
CA LYS A 29 0.81 -9.85 -5.99
C LYS A 29 0.73 -11.34 -6.32
N ALA A 30 0.08 -12.16 -5.49
CA ALA A 30 -0.15 -13.57 -5.78
C ALA A 30 -1.00 -13.77 -7.05
N VAL A 31 -2.02 -12.95 -7.27
CA VAL A 31 -2.83 -12.96 -8.50
C VAL A 31 -1.99 -12.53 -9.70
N GLN A 32 -1.24 -11.43 -9.62
CA GLN A 32 -0.37 -10.93 -10.69
C GLN A 32 0.69 -11.95 -11.11
N VAL A 33 1.39 -12.55 -10.13
CA VAL A 33 2.41 -13.58 -10.39
C VAL A 33 1.79 -14.85 -10.95
N SER A 34 0.60 -15.25 -10.48
CA SER A 34 -0.13 -16.38 -11.06
C SER A 34 -0.53 -16.11 -12.51
N TYR A 35 -0.95 -14.88 -12.82
CA TYR A 35 -1.25 -14.48 -14.21
C TYR A 35 -0.01 -14.59 -15.09
N SER A 36 1.11 -14.01 -14.67
CA SER A 36 2.39 -14.10 -15.38
C SER A 36 2.87 -15.54 -15.58
N PHE A 37 2.67 -16.39 -14.56
CA PHE A 37 3.00 -17.82 -14.62
C PHE A 37 2.26 -18.54 -15.75
N TYR A 38 0.97 -18.30 -15.92
CA TYR A 38 0.17 -18.96 -16.98
C TYR A 38 0.35 -18.33 -18.35
N VAL A 39 0.37 -17.02 -18.44
CA VAL A 39 0.50 -16.31 -19.73
C VAL A 39 1.92 -16.42 -20.29
N GLY A 40 2.92 -16.40 -19.41
CA GLY A 40 4.33 -16.52 -19.79
C GLY A 40 4.77 -17.94 -20.17
N GLY A 41 3.96 -18.97 -19.92
CA GLY A 41 4.27 -20.36 -20.21
C GLY A 41 5.49 -20.93 -19.45
N ARG A 42 5.95 -20.25 -18.40
CA ARG A 42 7.10 -20.63 -17.58
C ARG A 42 6.63 -21.30 -16.29
N TYR A 43 6.27 -22.57 -16.36
CA TYR A 43 5.70 -23.34 -15.25
C TYR A 43 6.74 -23.76 -14.20
N ASN A 44 7.53 -22.80 -13.69
CA ASN A 44 8.51 -23.04 -12.63
C ASN A 44 8.04 -22.39 -11.34
N LEU A 45 7.64 -23.20 -10.35
CA LEU A 45 7.11 -22.75 -9.06
C LEU A 45 8.13 -21.95 -8.23
N GLU A 46 9.40 -22.35 -8.25
CA GLU A 46 10.46 -21.64 -7.51
C GLU A 46 10.72 -20.26 -8.12
N ALA A 47 10.66 -20.15 -9.45
CA ALA A 47 10.79 -18.87 -10.13
C ALA A 47 9.61 -17.96 -9.82
N ALA A 48 8.37 -18.48 -9.78
CA ALA A 48 7.19 -17.74 -9.40
C ALA A 48 7.24 -17.25 -7.93
N GLU A 49 7.76 -18.09 -7.03
CA GLU A 49 7.94 -17.70 -5.63
C GLU A 49 8.99 -16.59 -5.48
N LYS A 50 10.11 -16.68 -6.17
CA LYS A 50 11.13 -15.60 -6.21
C LYS A 50 10.53 -14.30 -6.77
N GLU A 51 9.74 -14.39 -7.83
CA GLU A 51 9.06 -13.24 -8.45
C GLU A 51 8.07 -12.59 -7.49
N LEU A 52 7.31 -13.38 -6.72
CA LEU A 52 6.40 -12.86 -5.69
C LEU A 52 7.15 -12.00 -4.67
N PHE A 53 8.22 -12.55 -4.08
CA PHE A 53 8.99 -11.81 -3.08
C PHE A 53 9.74 -10.61 -3.66
N LEU A 54 10.23 -10.72 -4.89
CA LEU A 54 10.82 -9.58 -5.59
C LEU A 54 9.78 -8.47 -5.81
N SER A 55 8.58 -8.82 -6.29
CA SER A 55 7.52 -7.83 -6.53
C SER A 55 7.05 -7.15 -5.24
N LEU A 56 6.96 -7.89 -4.13
CA LEU A 56 6.64 -7.35 -2.81
C LEU A 56 7.74 -6.41 -2.30
N SER A 57 9.01 -6.78 -2.46
CA SER A 57 10.15 -5.91 -2.11
C SER A 57 10.14 -4.62 -2.96
N LYS A 58 9.80 -4.72 -4.25
CA LYS A 58 9.67 -3.53 -5.11
C LYS A 58 8.54 -2.59 -4.69
N SER A 59 7.44 -3.12 -4.15
CA SER A 59 6.39 -2.29 -3.55
C SER A 59 6.91 -1.55 -2.31
N TYR A 60 7.78 -2.18 -1.51
CA TYR A 60 8.43 -1.52 -0.37
C TYR A 60 9.44 -0.44 -0.83
N ASP A 61 10.17 -0.68 -1.91
CA ASP A 61 11.02 0.33 -2.53
C ASP A 61 10.18 1.56 -2.93
N LEU A 62 9.02 1.37 -3.57
CA LEU A 62 8.12 2.45 -3.96
C LEU A 62 7.64 3.28 -2.76
N TYR A 63 7.27 2.63 -1.65
CA TYR A 63 6.88 3.32 -0.42
C TYR A 63 7.97 4.28 0.07
N ASN A 64 9.21 3.80 0.14
CA ASN A 64 10.33 4.63 0.58
C ASN A 64 10.69 5.71 -0.45
N TYR A 65 10.56 5.39 -1.75
CA TYR A 65 10.82 6.32 -2.84
C TYR A 65 9.86 7.51 -2.85
N LEU A 66 8.58 7.27 -2.51
CA LEU A 66 7.59 8.34 -2.38
C LEU A 66 7.78 9.17 -1.10
N LEU A 67 8.25 8.59 0.00
CA LEU A 67 8.68 9.37 1.17
C LEU A 67 9.88 10.27 0.83
N LEU A 68 10.85 9.74 0.10
CA LEU A 68 12.00 10.52 -0.40
C LEU A 68 11.54 11.66 -1.32
N LEU A 69 10.53 11.44 -2.17
CA LEU A 69 9.99 12.48 -3.06
C LEU A 69 9.53 13.72 -2.29
N MET A 70 8.90 13.55 -1.14
CA MET A 70 8.48 14.69 -0.30
C MET A 70 9.68 15.53 0.16
N ILE A 71 10.79 14.87 0.52
CA ILE A 71 12.04 15.53 0.92
C ILE A 71 12.64 16.27 -0.27
N GLU A 72 12.70 15.63 -1.43
CA GLU A 72 13.28 16.26 -2.63
C GLU A 72 12.47 17.50 -3.10
N VAL A 73 11.14 17.45 -3.00
CA VAL A 73 10.29 18.62 -3.27
C VAL A 73 10.63 19.77 -2.30
N ASN A 74 10.85 19.46 -1.01
CA ASN A 74 11.28 20.49 -0.05
C ASN A 74 12.66 21.06 -0.39
N ARG A 75 13.60 20.25 -0.85
CA ARG A 75 14.91 20.71 -1.30
C ARG A 75 14.82 21.67 -2.51
N ILE A 76 13.82 21.46 -3.40
CA ILE A 76 13.51 22.45 -4.44
C ILE A 76 12.99 23.75 -3.82
N ALA A 77 12.12 23.65 -2.80
CA ALA A 77 11.62 24.83 -2.09
C ALA A 77 12.74 25.62 -1.42
N GLU A 78 13.68 24.95 -0.74
CA GLU A 78 14.86 25.58 -0.12
C GLU A 78 15.74 26.32 -1.14
N ARG A 79 16.09 25.68 -2.25
CA ARG A 79 16.86 26.32 -3.33
C ARG A 79 16.13 27.52 -3.94
N THR A 80 14.81 27.43 -4.06
CA THR A 80 13.96 28.51 -4.56
C THR A 80 13.93 29.68 -3.58
N TYR A 81 13.79 29.37 -2.28
CA TYR A 81 13.83 30.36 -1.20
C TYR A 81 15.20 31.09 -1.16
N ASP A 82 16.31 30.38 -1.18
CA ASP A 82 17.65 30.96 -1.18
C ASP A 82 17.88 31.91 -2.39
N THR A 83 17.38 31.51 -3.55
CA THR A 83 17.41 32.33 -4.75
C THR A 83 16.61 33.64 -4.55
N ALA A 84 15.42 33.53 -3.95
CA ALA A 84 14.57 34.69 -3.66
C ALA A 84 15.20 35.63 -2.62
N VAL A 85 15.79 35.08 -1.55
CA VAL A 85 16.52 35.87 -0.52
C VAL A 85 17.70 36.61 -1.13
N ASN A 86 18.52 35.93 -1.93
CA ASN A 86 19.66 36.56 -2.62
C ASN A 86 19.21 37.69 -3.55
N ARG A 87 18.08 37.51 -4.25
CA ARG A 87 17.50 38.55 -5.11
C ARG A 87 16.99 39.74 -4.28
N TYR A 88 16.26 39.49 -3.20
CA TYR A 88 15.74 40.51 -2.30
C TYR A 88 16.85 41.34 -1.70
N GLN A 89 17.89 40.70 -1.14
CA GLN A 89 19.06 41.41 -0.57
C GLN A 89 19.82 42.26 -1.60
N ARG A 90 19.93 41.79 -2.84
CA ARG A 90 20.66 42.49 -3.89
C ARG A 90 19.91 43.70 -4.43
N LEU A 91 18.57 43.56 -4.62
CA LEU A 91 17.75 44.58 -5.26
C LEU A 91 17.09 45.51 -4.23
N ASN A 92 16.95 45.06 -3.01
CA ASN A 92 16.22 45.73 -1.92
C ASN A 92 14.80 46.14 -2.35
N GLU A 93 14.17 45.31 -3.19
CA GLU A 93 12.81 45.49 -3.75
C GLU A 93 11.95 44.26 -3.56
N GLY A 94 10.64 44.45 -3.34
CA GLY A 94 9.66 43.41 -3.18
C GLY A 94 9.38 43.03 -1.71
N GLU A 95 8.71 41.93 -1.53
CA GLU A 95 8.41 41.36 -0.18
C GLU A 95 9.54 40.45 0.25
N GLU A 96 9.85 40.48 1.56
CA GLU A 96 10.81 39.55 2.16
C GLU A 96 10.33 38.12 1.99
N PRO A 97 11.16 37.21 1.46
CA PRO A 97 10.75 35.80 1.31
C PRO A 97 10.41 35.15 2.63
N ASN A 98 9.28 34.45 2.67
CA ASN A 98 8.79 33.78 3.88
C ASN A 98 9.38 32.37 4.00
N PRO A 99 10.18 32.05 5.06
CA PRO A 99 10.82 30.75 5.23
C PRO A 99 9.89 29.67 5.79
N LYS A 100 8.65 29.98 6.11
CA LYS A 100 7.74 29.12 6.89
C LYS A 100 7.63 27.72 6.34
N PHE A 101 7.50 27.54 5.02
CA PHE A 101 7.37 26.23 4.40
C PHE A 101 8.62 25.36 4.57
N ILE A 102 9.80 25.95 4.33
CA ILE A 102 11.09 25.22 4.43
C ILE A 102 11.50 24.95 5.89
N GLN A 103 10.91 25.65 6.85
CA GLN A 103 11.11 25.43 8.29
C GLN A 103 10.12 24.41 8.89
N ASN A 104 9.43 23.66 8.06
CA ASN A 104 8.45 22.64 8.46
C ASN A 104 9.12 21.55 9.34
N LYS A 105 8.69 21.46 10.59
CA LYS A 105 9.27 20.58 11.62
C LYS A 105 9.02 19.10 11.36
N PHE A 106 7.87 18.78 10.75
CA PHE A 106 7.55 17.40 10.38
C PHE A 106 8.47 16.93 9.24
N LEU A 107 8.67 17.75 8.21
CA LEU A 107 9.51 17.36 7.09
C LEU A 107 10.98 17.26 7.47
N ALA A 108 11.47 18.17 8.32
CA ALA A 108 12.81 18.05 8.89
C ALA A 108 13.00 16.75 9.69
N GLN A 109 11.96 16.28 10.40
CA GLN A 109 12.00 14.99 11.08
C GLN A 109 11.99 13.82 10.08
N LEU A 110 11.21 13.89 8.99
CA LEU A 110 11.19 12.87 7.94
C LEU A 110 12.55 12.78 7.25
N GLU A 111 13.15 13.91 6.92
CA GLU A 111 14.49 13.98 6.33
C GLU A 111 15.57 13.40 7.24
N ALA A 112 15.46 13.63 8.56
CA ALA A 112 16.40 13.08 9.54
C ALA A 112 16.12 11.60 9.92
N ASN A 113 15.15 10.92 9.28
CA ASN A 113 14.73 9.59 9.67
C ASN A 113 15.78 8.52 9.35
N ASN A 114 16.27 7.83 10.39
CA ASN A 114 17.36 6.85 10.25
C ASN A 114 16.98 5.65 9.37
N GLN A 115 15.74 5.14 9.47
CA GLN A 115 15.29 4.00 8.66
C GLN A 115 15.17 4.37 7.19
N LEU A 116 14.66 5.58 6.88
CA LEU A 116 14.57 6.06 5.51
C LEU A 116 15.96 6.20 4.89
N HIS A 117 16.91 6.80 5.62
CA HIS A 117 18.30 6.94 5.16
C HIS A 117 18.91 5.57 4.85
N GLU A 118 18.78 4.60 5.75
CA GLU A 118 19.32 3.25 5.55
C GLU A 118 18.76 2.59 4.29
N VAL A 119 17.44 2.69 4.05
CA VAL A 119 16.81 2.11 2.85
C VAL A 119 17.26 2.85 1.59
N VAL A 120 17.28 4.19 1.60
CA VAL A 120 17.71 5.02 0.46
C VAL A 120 19.14 4.69 0.06
N GLU A 121 20.06 4.56 1.01
CA GLU A 121 21.46 4.22 0.75
C GLU A 121 21.61 2.78 0.22
N ASN A 122 20.96 1.81 0.87
CA ASN A 122 21.06 0.40 0.50
C ASN A 122 20.46 0.11 -0.89
N GLN A 123 19.32 0.73 -1.22
CA GLN A 123 18.62 0.55 -2.49
C GLN A 123 19.05 1.56 -3.56
N LYS A 124 19.92 2.52 -3.20
CA LYS A 124 20.38 3.61 -4.09
C LYS A 124 19.23 4.40 -4.72
N LEU A 125 18.18 4.64 -3.93
CA LEU A 125 17.02 5.40 -4.38
C LEU A 125 17.42 6.87 -4.58
N THR A 126 17.06 7.45 -5.72
CA THR A 126 17.38 8.86 -6.04
C THR A 126 16.37 9.47 -6.99
N TRP A 127 16.14 10.77 -6.82
CA TRP A 127 15.39 11.64 -7.73
C TRP A 127 16.31 12.64 -8.46
N ALA A 128 17.64 12.43 -8.39
CA ALA A 128 18.61 13.38 -8.93
C ALA A 128 18.48 13.61 -10.45
N ASP A 129 18.02 12.58 -11.17
CA ASP A 129 17.86 12.66 -12.62
C ASP A 129 16.51 13.30 -13.05
N ASP A 130 15.63 13.63 -12.09
CA ASP A 130 14.25 14.08 -12.35
C ASP A 130 14.02 15.54 -11.92
N GLU A 131 15.05 16.39 -11.92
CA GLU A 131 14.97 17.75 -11.37
C GLU A 131 13.87 18.59 -12.03
N ASP A 132 13.66 18.46 -13.33
CA ASP A 132 12.61 19.19 -14.04
C ASP A 132 11.20 18.76 -13.57
N PHE A 133 11.00 17.48 -13.33
CA PHE A 133 9.76 16.97 -12.74
C PHE A 133 9.58 17.53 -11.31
N LEU A 134 10.61 17.47 -10.46
CA LEU A 134 10.55 18.00 -9.09
C LEU A 134 10.18 19.50 -9.08
N ARG A 135 10.71 20.30 -10.02
CA ARG A 135 10.35 21.72 -10.14
C ARG A 135 8.88 21.92 -10.53
N ARG A 136 8.35 21.10 -11.44
CA ARG A 136 6.93 21.15 -11.81
C ARG A 136 6.04 20.71 -10.66
N LEU A 137 6.39 19.63 -9.97
CA LEU A 137 5.67 19.14 -8.80
C LEU A 137 5.66 20.18 -7.67
N TYR A 138 6.80 20.83 -7.38
CA TYR A 138 6.86 21.92 -6.42
C TYR A 138 5.95 23.09 -6.81
N ARG A 139 5.84 23.44 -8.09
CA ARG A 139 4.89 24.46 -8.56
C ARG A 139 3.45 24.06 -8.25
N GLN A 140 3.08 22.81 -8.51
CA GLN A 140 1.74 22.28 -8.14
C GLN A 140 1.51 22.39 -6.62
N VAL A 141 2.53 22.11 -5.81
CA VAL A 141 2.47 22.29 -4.35
C VAL A 141 2.20 23.75 -3.99
N THR A 142 2.89 24.72 -4.59
CA THR A 142 2.69 26.16 -4.29
C THR A 142 1.32 26.68 -4.75
N GLU A 143 0.71 26.02 -5.73
CA GLU A 143 -0.60 26.37 -6.28
C GLU A 143 -1.77 25.72 -5.52
N CYS A 144 -1.54 24.66 -4.71
CA CYS A 144 -2.59 24.00 -3.97
C CYS A 144 -3.10 24.85 -2.79
N GLU A 145 -4.38 24.68 -2.45
CA GLU A 145 -5.03 25.48 -1.41
C GLU A 145 -4.40 25.28 -0.01
N PRO A 146 -4.06 24.07 0.43
CA PRO A 146 -3.41 23.87 1.73
C PRO A 146 -2.10 24.64 1.89
N TYR A 147 -1.28 24.74 0.83
CA TYR A 147 -0.05 25.51 0.86
C TYR A 147 -0.34 27.00 1.01
N LYS A 148 -1.28 27.56 0.23
CA LYS A 148 -1.64 28.97 0.28
C LYS A 148 -2.20 29.38 1.63
N GLU A 149 -3.12 28.60 2.19
CA GLU A 149 -3.67 28.82 3.53
C GLU A 149 -2.58 28.79 4.61
N TYR A 150 -1.68 27.78 4.54
CA TYR A 150 -0.57 27.67 5.49
C TYR A 150 0.39 28.86 5.41
N MET A 151 0.74 29.31 4.22
CA MET A 151 1.64 30.46 4.02
C MET A 151 0.97 31.81 4.36
N ALA A 152 -0.33 31.94 4.17
CA ALA A 152 -1.08 33.16 4.51
C ALA A 152 -1.23 33.36 6.03
N ASN A 153 -1.13 32.32 6.85
CA ASN A 153 -1.19 32.43 8.29
C ASN A 153 0.14 32.99 8.84
N PRO A 154 0.16 34.19 9.46
CA PRO A 154 1.39 34.82 9.95
C PRO A 154 1.96 34.18 11.22
N ALA A 155 1.19 33.34 11.91
CA ALA A 155 1.65 32.66 13.12
C ALA A 155 2.64 31.54 12.82
N ASP A 156 3.57 31.30 13.76
CA ASP A 156 4.41 30.10 13.72
C ASP A 156 3.58 28.84 13.77
N SER A 157 3.93 27.87 12.93
CA SER A 157 3.23 26.60 12.89
C SER A 157 3.61 25.68 14.05
N THR A 158 2.67 24.87 14.47
CA THR A 158 2.91 23.73 15.37
C THR A 158 3.36 22.52 14.53
N TYR A 159 3.98 21.54 15.19
CA TYR A 159 4.32 20.27 14.53
C TYR A 159 3.11 19.56 13.92
N GLN A 160 1.93 19.63 14.56
CA GLN A 160 0.71 19.04 14.02
C GLN A 160 0.23 19.73 12.74
N GLU A 161 0.29 21.06 12.69
CA GLU A 161 -0.04 21.83 11.49
C GLU A 161 0.95 21.53 10.34
N ASP A 162 2.23 21.44 10.65
CA ASP A 162 3.28 21.07 9.71
C ASP A 162 3.04 19.69 9.09
N ARG A 163 2.69 18.70 9.93
CA ARG A 163 2.38 17.33 9.49
C ARG A 163 1.09 17.29 8.67
N GLU A 164 0.05 18.00 9.11
CA GLU A 164 -1.24 18.04 8.43
C GLU A 164 -1.11 18.71 7.06
N LEU A 165 -0.30 19.78 6.93
CA LEU A 165 0.00 20.40 5.65
C LEU A 165 0.53 19.35 4.66
N TRP A 166 1.58 18.62 5.02
CA TRP A 166 2.17 17.63 4.13
C TRP A 166 1.23 16.46 3.84
N ARG A 167 0.37 16.09 4.79
CA ARG A 167 -0.67 15.08 4.54
C ARG A 167 -1.69 15.57 3.51
N GLN A 168 -2.08 16.83 3.54
CA GLN A 168 -3.00 17.42 2.57
C GLN A 168 -2.34 17.64 1.21
N ILE A 169 -1.10 18.13 1.19
CA ILE A 169 -0.31 18.24 -0.05
C ILE A 169 -0.19 16.86 -0.71
N TYR A 170 0.18 15.83 0.06
CA TYR A 170 0.30 14.47 -0.49
C TYR A 170 -1.01 14.02 -1.13
N ARG A 171 -2.13 14.23 -0.46
CA ARG A 171 -3.46 13.84 -0.96
C ARG A 171 -3.89 14.61 -2.21
N GLN A 172 -3.57 15.90 -2.31
CA GLN A 172 -4.08 16.75 -3.39
C GLN A 172 -3.14 16.84 -4.60
N VAL A 173 -1.85 16.63 -4.38
CA VAL A 173 -0.83 16.88 -5.41
C VAL A 173 -0.11 15.61 -5.82
N PHE A 174 0.06 14.64 -4.91
CA PHE A 174 0.80 13.41 -5.20
C PHE A 174 -0.14 12.26 -5.58
N VAL A 175 -1.27 12.08 -4.88
CA VAL A 175 -2.26 11.05 -5.21
C VAL A 175 -2.92 11.40 -6.54
N ASP A 176 -3.16 10.40 -7.40
CA ASP A 176 -3.76 10.54 -8.73
C ASP A 176 -3.05 11.57 -9.63
N ASN A 177 -1.73 11.73 -9.48
CA ASN A 177 -0.92 12.62 -10.32
C ASN A 177 -0.41 11.87 -11.55
N GLU A 178 -1.02 12.14 -12.69
CA GLU A 178 -0.72 11.45 -13.97
C GLU A 178 0.75 11.58 -14.39
N GLU A 179 1.40 12.72 -14.13
CA GLU A 179 2.80 12.92 -14.48
C GLU A 179 3.72 12.07 -13.59
N LEU A 180 3.42 11.99 -12.29
CA LEU A 180 4.14 11.13 -11.36
C LEU A 180 3.93 9.65 -11.71
N ASP A 181 2.69 9.26 -12.05
CA ASP A 181 2.38 7.88 -12.43
C ASP A 181 3.14 7.48 -13.71
N SER A 182 3.15 8.34 -14.74
CA SER A 182 3.91 8.10 -15.97
C SER A 182 5.41 7.95 -15.71
N LEU A 183 5.98 8.80 -14.84
CA LEU A 183 7.39 8.73 -14.49
C LEU A 183 7.74 7.45 -13.71
N LEU A 184 6.87 7.05 -12.79
CA LEU A 184 7.06 5.81 -12.03
C LEU A 184 6.95 4.57 -12.92
N GLU A 185 6.06 4.59 -13.93
CA GLU A 185 5.94 3.54 -14.94
C GLU A 185 7.23 3.37 -15.75
N GLU A 186 7.86 4.47 -16.17
CA GLU A 186 9.14 4.43 -16.87
C GLU A 186 10.27 3.84 -16.00
N LYS A 187 10.23 4.07 -14.68
CA LYS A 187 11.27 3.61 -13.73
C LYS A 187 11.13 2.14 -13.33
N GLY A 188 9.92 1.60 -13.34
CA GLY A 188 9.75 0.22 -12.89
C GLY A 188 8.37 -0.39 -13.13
N ILE A 189 8.36 -1.48 -13.87
CA ILE A 189 7.16 -2.27 -14.21
C ILE A 189 6.40 -2.82 -12.98
N TYR A 190 7.05 -2.88 -11.81
CA TYR A 190 6.44 -3.37 -10.58
C TYR A 190 5.59 -2.32 -9.86
N TRP A 191 5.68 -1.03 -10.22
CA TRP A 191 5.12 0.08 -9.47
C TRP A 191 3.74 0.54 -9.94
N ASN A 192 3.40 0.29 -11.21
CA ASN A 192 2.19 0.80 -11.85
C ASN A 192 0.91 0.49 -11.08
N ASP A 193 0.74 -0.77 -10.71
CA ASP A 193 -0.50 -1.24 -10.09
C ASP A 193 -0.52 -1.09 -8.56
N ASP A 194 0.61 -0.74 -7.94
CA ASP A 194 0.73 -0.69 -6.49
C ASP A 194 0.38 0.68 -5.92
N ARG A 195 0.44 1.72 -6.75
CA ARG A 195 0.41 3.11 -6.36
C ARG A 195 -0.73 3.43 -5.41
N PHE A 196 -1.95 3.04 -5.72
CA PHE A 196 -3.12 3.34 -4.90
C PHE A 196 -3.06 2.71 -3.50
N ILE A 197 -2.48 1.50 -3.36
CA ILE A 197 -2.26 0.86 -2.04
C ILE A 197 -1.15 1.59 -1.30
N ILE A 198 -0.04 1.87 -1.97
CA ILE A 198 1.12 2.54 -1.37
C ILE A 198 0.76 3.95 -0.88
N ASP A 199 -0.04 4.71 -1.63
CA ASP A 199 -0.52 6.03 -1.18
C ASP A 199 -1.29 5.94 0.14
N THR A 200 -2.10 4.90 0.34
CA THR A 200 -2.78 4.69 1.63
C THR A 200 -1.79 4.43 2.78
N PHE A 201 -0.67 3.74 2.51
CA PHE A 201 0.37 3.50 3.51
C PHE A 201 1.17 4.77 3.80
N ILE A 202 1.48 5.58 2.79
CA ILE A 202 2.11 6.90 2.99
C ILE A 202 1.21 7.74 3.92
N LEU A 203 -0.06 7.91 3.59
CA LEU A 203 -0.99 8.70 4.41
C LEU A 203 -1.12 8.16 5.85
N LYS A 204 -1.12 6.83 6.04
CA LYS A 204 -1.09 6.20 7.37
C LYS A 204 0.21 6.50 8.09
N THR A 205 1.34 6.47 7.40
CA THR A 205 2.66 6.78 7.96
C THR A 205 2.70 8.23 8.44
N LEU A 206 2.28 9.20 7.61
CA LEU A 206 2.23 10.61 7.98
C LEU A 206 1.39 10.82 9.25
N ASN A 207 0.22 10.19 9.36
CA ASN A 207 -0.64 10.28 10.54
C ASN A 207 0.00 9.75 11.83
N ARG A 208 0.98 8.84 11.73
CA ARG A 208 1.63 8.19 12.88
C ARG A 208 2.90 8.90 13.35
N PHE A 209 3.36 9.89 12.62
CA PHE A 209 4.52 10.66 13.03
C PHE A 209 4.24 11.43 14.32
N GLU A 210 5.16 11.30 15.28
CA GLU A 210 5.14 12.00 16.56
C GLU A 210 6.48 12.70 16.78
N GLN A 211 6.43 13.99 17.07
CA GLN A 211 7.62 14.83 17.24
C GLN A 211 8.62 14.24 18.26
N LYS A 212 8.09 13.64 19.35
CA LYS A 212 8.92 13.05 20.42
C LYS A 212 9.86 11.94 19.97
N ASN A 213 9.56 11.28 18.84
CA ASN A 213 10.35 10.16 18.32
C ASN A 213 11.60 10.63 17.55
N GLY A 214 11.66 11.91 17.12
CA GLY A 214 12.79 12.47 16.37
C GLY A 214 13.17 11.60 15.17
N SER A 215 14.47 11.47 14.90
CA SER A 215 15.02 10.65 13.81
C SER A 215 14.74 9.13 13.94
N ARG A 216 14.28 8.69 15.12
CA ARG A 216 13.93 7.29 15.40
C ARG A 216 12.44 7.01 15.22
N GLN A 217 11.68 7.92 14.60
CA GLN A 217 10.29 7.65 14.26
C GLN A 217 10.18 6.37 13.43
N PRO A 218 9.45 5.34 13.90
CA PRO A 218 9.34 4.12 13.14
C PRO A 218 8.51 4.34 11.86
N LEU A 219 9.05 3.90 10.74
CA LEU A 219 8.33 3.73 9.48
C LEU A 219 7.60 2.40 9.47
N LEU A 220 6.75 2.17 8.46
CA LEU A 220 6.13 0.87 8.30
C LEU A 220 7.22 -0.14 7.90
N PRO A 221 7.36 -1.27 8.61
CA PRO A 221 8.29 -2.32 8.21
C PRO A 221 7.80 -2.99 6.92
N GLU A 222 8.71 -3.59 6.17
CA GLU A 222 8.38 -4.35 4.96
C GLU A 222 7.32 -5.40 5.27
N PHE A 223 7.62 -6.37 6.12
CA PHE A 223 6.67 -7.37 6.65
C PHE A 223 6.46 -7.17 8.16
N LYS A 224 5.30 -7.57 8.64
CA LYS A 224 5.00 -7.58 10.07
C LYS A 224 5.87 -8.61 10.80
N ASP A 225 5.84 -9.82 10.28
CA ASP A 225 6.47 -10.99 10.85
C ASP A 225 6.64 -12.09 9.79
N GLU A 226 7.20 -13.23 10.19
CA GLU A 226 7.36 -14.38 9.32
C GLU A 226 6.01 -15.01 8.94
N GLU A 227 4.92 -14.79 9.71
CA GLU A 227 3.59 -15.32 9.38
C GLU A 227 3.07 -14.75 8.06
N ASP A 228 3.28 -13.45 7.79
CA ASP A 228 2.87 -12.82 6.54
C ASP A 228 3.74 -13.28 5.35
N ARG A 229 5.03 -13.56 5.56
CA ARG A 229 5.89 -14.18 4.55
C ARG A 229 5.43 -15.60 4.20
N GLU A 230 5.11 -16.41 5.22
CA GLU A 230 4.57 -17.76 5.03
C GLU A 230 3.17 -17.72 4.40
N PHE A 231 2.34 -16.74 4.74
CA PHE A 231 1.06 -16.51 4.08
C PHE A 231 1.25 -16.30 2.58
N ALA A 232 2.18 -15.40 2.18
CA ALA A 232 2.47 -15.12 0.78
C ALA A 232 2.93 -16.38 0.02
N ARG A 233 3.90 -17.09 0.59
CA ARG A 233 4.44 -18.34 0.02
C ARG A 233 3.35 -19.41 -0.13
N LYS A 234 2.62 -19.67 0.95
CA LYS A 234 1.57 -20.70 0.99
C LYS A 234 0.43 -20.37 0.03
N LEU A 235 0.01 -19.11 -0.06
CA LEU A 235 -1.06 -18.69 -0.97
C LEU A 235 -0.70 -18.95 -2.43
N LEU A 236 0.48 -18.47 -2.87
CA LEU A 236 0.94 -18.69 -4.25
C LEU A 236 1.08 -20.18 -4.56
N ARG A 237 1.77 -20.93 -3.70
CA ARG A 237 1.97 -22.39 -3.90
C ARG A 237 0.66 -23.14 -3.95
N SER A 238 -0.26 -22.86 -3.03
CA SER A 238 -1.58 -23.53 -3.01
C SER A 238 -2.39 -23.20 -4.26
N SER A 239 -2.35 -21.95 -4.74
CA SER A 239 -3.02 -21.54 -5.97
C SER A 239 -2.47 -22.27 -7.19
N LEU A 240 -1.14 -22.32 -7.36
CA LEU A 240 -0.52 -22.91 -8.54
C LEU A 240 -0.56 -24.43 -8.53
N LEU A 241 -0.30 -25.09 -7.38
CA LEU A 241 -0.30 -26.54 -7.27
C LEU A 241 -1.71 -27.14 -7.31
N GLY A 242 -2.71 -26.43 -6.79
CA GLY A 242 -4.11 -26.86 -6.79
C GLY A 242 -4.90 -26.42 -8.03
N ALA A 243 -4.27 -25.82 -9.02
CA ALA A 243 -4.92 -25.15 -10.16
C ALA A 243 -5.93 -26.03 -10.88
N GLU A 244 -5.58 -27.28 -11.20
CA GLU A 244 -6.47 -28.21 -11.88
C GLU A 244 -7.74 -28.49 -11.07
N THR A 245 -7.58 -28.76 -9.78
CA THR A 245 -8.70 -28.99 -8.87
C THR A 245 -9.61 -27.77 -8.76
N TYR A 246 -9.04 -26.57 -8.63
CA TYR A 246 -9.84 -25.35 -8.52
C TYR A 246 -10.55 -25.03 -9.81
N ARG A 247 -9.91 -25.16 -10.99
CA ARG A 247 -10.51 -24.94 -12.30
C ARG A 247 -11.62 -25.94 -12.59
N THR A 248 -11.43 -27.22 -12.24
CA THR A 248 -12.49 -28.24 -12.32
C THR A 248 -13.67 -27.86 -11.42
N THR A 249 -13.40 -27.41 -10.19
CA THR A 249 -14.45 -26.93 -9.29
C THR A 249 -15.20 -25.75 -9.89
N ILE A 250 -14.49 -24.73 -10.38
CA ILE A 250 -15.10 -23.56 -11.04
C ILE A 250 -16.01 -24.04 -12.17
N THR A 251 -15.53 -24.92 -13.06
CA THR A 251 -16.28 -25.45 -14.21
C THR A 251 -17.58 -26.13 -13.78
N GLN A 252 -17.60 -26.89 -12.69
CA GLN A 252 -18.80 -27.54 -12.15
C GLN A 252 -19.89 -26.57 -11.73
N PHE A 253 -19.51 -25.35 -11.35
CA PHE A 253 -20.44 -24.30 -10.92
C PHE A 253 -20.77 -23.27 -12.01
N LEU A 254 -20.12 -23.37 -13.19
CA LEU A 254 -20.47 -22.58 -14.39
C LEU A 254 -21.73 -23.14 -15.03
N ARG A 255 -22.90 -22.62 -14.68
CA ARG A 255 -24.21 -23.08 -15.19
C ARG A 255 -24.28 -22.86 -16.71
N GLY A 256 -23.90 -23.88 -17.51
CA GLY A 256 -23.99 -23.87 -18.97
C GLY A 256 -22.95 -22.98 -19.68
N TRP A 257 -21.90 -22.56 -18.99
CA TRP A 257 -20.80 -21.81 -19.58
C TRP A 257 -19.51 -22.64 -19.53
N GLU A 258 -18.68 -22.48 -20.56
CA GLU A 258 -17.35 -23.09 -20.60
C GLU A 258 -16.33 -22.16 -19.93
N LEU A 259 -15.33 -22.74 -19.24
CA LEU A 259 -14.29 -21.99 -18.54
C LEU A 259 -13.52 -21.05 -19.48
N ASP A 260 -13.33 -21.47 -20.74
CA ASP A 260 -12.60 -20.73 -21.77
C ASP A 260 -13.31 -19.43 -22.22
N ARG A 261 -14.56 -19.24 -21.83
CA ARG A 261 -15.30 -17.98 -22.06
C ARG A 261 -15.08 -16.93 -20.98
N LEU A 262 -14.50 -17.32 -19.86
CA LEU A 262 -14.10 -16.36 -18.83
C LEU A 262 -12.78 -15.68 -19.22
N ALA A 263 -12.64 -14.41 -18.83
CA ALA A 263 -11.34 -13.76 -18.91
C ALA A 263 -10.32 -14.54 -18.10
N ILE A 264 -9.11 -14.75 -18.61
CA ILE A 264 -8.06 -15.48 -17.91
C ILE A 264 -7.78 -14.90 -16.52
N MET A 265 -7.89 -13.58 -16.37
CA MET A 265 -7.74 -12.90 -15.08
C MET A 265 -8.83 -13.33 -14.10
N ASP A 266 -10.10 -13.43 -14.50
CA ASP A 266 -11.19 -13.89 -13.66
C ASP A 266 -10.97 -15.33 -13.18
N VAL A 267 -10.49 -16.20 -14.07
CA VAL A 267 -10.15 -17.59 -13.74
C VAL A 267 -9.04 -17.64 -12.67
N ILE A 268 -8.01 -16.80 -12.79
CA ILE A 268 -6.88 -16.77 -11.86
C ILE A 268 -7.32 -16.18 -10.52
N ILE A 269 -8.14 -15.14 -10.51
CA ILE A 269 -8.70 -14.57 -9.29
C ILE A 269 -9.54 -15.61 -8.56
N LEU A 270 -10.45 -16.30 -9.25
CA LEU A 270 -11.26 -17.40 -8.70
C LEU A 270 -10.41 -18.55 -8.15
N GLN A 271 -9.39 -18.97 -8.91
CA GLN A 271 -8.45 -20.02 -8.51
C GLN A 271 -7.71 -19.64 -7.22
N THR A 272 -7.18 -18.41 -7.14
CA THR A 272 -6.43 -17.94 -5.97
C THR A 272 -7.35 -17.74 -4.76
N ALA A 273 -8.58 -17.27 -4.99
CA ALA A 273 -9.60 -17.17 -3.94
C ALA A 273 -9.97 -18.54 -3.36
N LEU A 274 -10.20 -19.56 -4.20
CA LEU A 274 -10.47 -20.92 -3.75
C LEU A 274 -9.27 -21.51 -3.00
N ALA A 275 -8.04 -21.25 -3.46
CA ALA A 275 -6.85 -21.66 -2.73
C ALA A 275 -6.80 -21.07 -1.32
N GLU A 276 -7.13 -19.80 -1.13
CA GLU A 276 -7.22 -19.19 0.19
C GLU A 276 -8.37 -19.75 1.00
N ILE A 277 -9.56 -19.85 0.43
CA ILE A 277 -10.74 -20.38 1.12
C ILE A 277 -10.47 -21.79 1.65
N MET A 278 -9.82 -22.65 0.89
CA MET A 278 -9.60 -24.05 1.24
C MET A 278 -8.40 -24.29 2.18
N ASN A 279 -7.35 -23.45 2.10
CA ASN A 279 -6.09 -23.74 2.78
C ASN A 279 -5.78 -22.84 3.99
N PHE A 280 -6.61 -21.83 4.28
CA PHE A 280 -6.40 -20.87 5.38
C PHE A 280 -7.61 -20.86 6.33
N PRO A 281 -7.69 -21.80 7.27
CA PRO A 281 -8.88 -22.00 8.11
C PRO A 281 -9.21 -20.80 9.00
N ASN A 282 -8.20 -20.00 9.35
CA ASN A 282 -8.35 -18.83 10.23
C ASN A 282 -8.88 -17.57 9.51
N ILE A 283 -9.05 -17.60 8.19
CA ILE A 283 -9.58 -16.47 7.44
C ILE A 283 -11.04 -16.75 7.11
N PRO A 284 -12.01 -15.96 7.60
CA PRO A 284 -13.43 -16.14 7.26
C PRO A 284 -13.66 -16.08 5.74
N VAL A 285 -14.61 -16.86 5.25
CA VAL A 285 -14.93 -16.94 3.81
C VAL A 285 -15.30 -15.58 3.24
N SER A 286 -16.12 -14.80 3.96
CA SER A 286 -16.53 -13.45 3.51
C SER A 286 -15.37 -12.51 3.35
N VAL A 287 -14.33 -12.62 4.18
CA VAL A 287 -13.10 -11.80 4.05
C VAL A 287 -12.41 -12.16 2.74
N SER A 288 -12.14 -13.44 2.49
CA SER A 288 -11.53 -13.88 1.22
C SER A 288 -12.36 -13.43 0.02
N ILE A 289 -13.67 -13.65 0.02
CA ILE A 289 -14.54 -13.21 -1.09
C ILE A 289 -14.43 -11.72 -1.34
N ASN A 290 -14.53 -10.88 -0.30
CA ASN A 290 -14.47 -9.44 -0.43
C ASN A 290 -13.14 -8.96 -1.02
N GLU A 291 -12.01 -9.52 -0.56
CA GLU A 291 -10.68 -9.18 -1.06
C GLU A 291 -10.54 -9.49 -2.56
N TYR A 292 -10.92 -10.70 -2.98
CA TYR A 292 -10.81 -11.09 -4.40
C TYR A 292 -11.85 -10.38 -5.30
N VAL A 293 -13.01 -10.00 -4.77
CA VAL A 293 -13.97 -9.13 -5.47
C VAL A 293 -13.37 -7.73 -5.70
N ASN A 294 -12.62 -7.20 -4.72
CA ASN A 294 -11.94 -5.92 -4.89
C ASN A 294 -10.83 -6.02 -5.95
N ILE A 295 -10.03 -7.10 -5.94
CA ILE A 295 -9.03 -7.35 -6.98
C ILE A 295 -9.70 -7.44 -8.35
N ALA A 296 -10.84 -8.14 -8.47
CA ALA A 296 -11.56 -8.27 -9.74
C ALA A 296 -12.07 -6.93 -10.28
N LYS A 297 -12.52 -6.03 -9.41
CA LYS A 297 -12.93 -4.67 -9.82
C LYS A 297 -11.79 -3.84 -10.39
N MET A 298 -10.56 -4.12 -9.97
CA MET A 298 -9.37 -3.39 -10.42
C MET A 298 -8.78 -3.96 -11.71
N TYR A 299 -8.75 -5.27 -11.83
CA TYR A 299 -8.00 -5.97 -12.90
C TYR A 299 -8.88 -6.63 -13.96
N SER A 300 -10.19 -6.59 -13.81
CA SER A 300 -11.09 -7.20 -14.76
C SER A 300 -12.24 -6.26 -15.16
N THR A 301 -13.33 -6.80 -15.67
CA THR A 301 -14.46 -5.97 -16.10
C THR A 301 -15.32 -5.49 -14.93
N PRO A 302 -16.06 -4.37 -15.06
CA PRO A 302 -16.96 -3.88 -14.00
C PRO A 302 -18.00 -4.93 -13.54
N GLN A 303 -18.29 -5.93 -14.36
CA GLN A 303 -19.24 -7.00 -14.05
C GLN A 303 -18.60 -8.18 -13.34
N SER A 304 -17.27 -8.38 -13.52
CA SER A 304 -16.51 -9.50 -12.96
C SER A 304 -16.61 -9.58 -11.44
N GLY A 305 -16.53 -8.44 -10.73
CA GLY A 305 -16.65 -8.42 -9.29
C GLY A 305 -17.95 -9.03 -8.76
N ARG A 306 -19.10 -8.71 -9.39
CA ARG A 306 -20.41 -9.28 -9.02
C ARG A 306 -20.48 -10.77 -9.33
N TYR A 307 -19.98 -11.15 -10.50
CA TYR A 307 -19.96 -12.55 -10.95
C TYR A 307 -19.09 -13.42 -10.03
N ILE A 308 -17.85 -12.99 -9.75
CA ILE A 308 -16.91 -13.67 -8.86
C ILE A 308 -17.49 -13.81 -7.45
N ASN A 309 -18.12 -12.75 -6.93
CA ASN A 309 -18.79 -12.81 -5.61
C ASN A 309 -19.84 -13.93 -5.56
N GLY A 310 -20.76 -13.94 -6.53
CA GLY A 310 -21.84 -14.93 -6.57
C GLY A 310 -21.34 -16.37 -6.74
N LEU A 311 -20.28 -16.55 -7.57
CA LEU A 311 -19.71 -17.86 -7.82
C LEU A 311 -18.97 -18.41 -6.59
N LEU A 312 -18.12 -17.60 -5.96
CA LEU A 312 -17.39 -18.00 -4.74
C LEU A 312 -18.32 -18.27 -3.56
N ASP A 313 -19.35 -17.45 -3.36
CA ASP A 313 -20.35 -17.67 -2.30
C ASP A 313 -21.10 -19.00 -2.52
N ASN A 314 -21.52 -19.29 -3.76
CA ASN A 314 -22.19 -20.55 -4.10
C ASN A 314 -21.29 -21.76 -3.86
N ILE A 315 -20.02 -21.72 -4.31
CA ILE A 315 -19.05 -22.79 -4.09
C ILE A 315 -18.81 -23.00 -2.59
N ALA A 316 -18.61 -21.93 -1.83
CA ALA A 316 -18.33 -22.02 -0.39
C ALA A 316 -19.50 -22.60 0.38
N ARG A 317 -20.75 -22.19 0.11
CA ARG A 317 -21.96 -22.75 0.73
C ARG A 317 -22.13 -24.24 0.43
N GLN A 318 -21.90 -24.64 -0.82
CA GLN A 318 -21.98 -26.06 -1.18
C GLN A 318 -20.90 -26.87 -0.45
N PHE A 319 -19.65 -26.37 -0.38
CA PHE A 319 -18.56 -27.04 0.31
C PHE A 319 -18.78 -27.17 1.82
N MET A 320 -19.47 -26.21 2.44
CA MET A 320 -19.88 -26.29 3.83
C MET A 320 -20.99 -27.36 4.00
N ALA A 321 -22.00 -27.38 3.12
CA ALA A 321 -23.08 -28.36 3.16
C ALA A 321 -22.54 -29.76 2.95
N ASP A 322 -21.55 -29.98 2.12
CA ASP A 322 -20.90 -31.26 1.83
C ASP A 322 -19.86 -31.67 2.89
N GLY A 323 -19.60 -30.84 3.90
CA GLY A 323 -18.56 -31.08 4.90
C GLY A 323 -17.13 -31.00 4.39
N ARG A 324 -16.91 -30.39 3.22
CA ARG A 324 -15.57 -30.15 2.63
C ARG A 324 -14.89 -28.88 3.14
N LEU A 325 -15.67 -28.00 3.73
CA LEU A 325 -15.19 -26.73 4.28
C LEU A 325 -15.70 -26.53 5.70
N HIS A 326 -14.78 -26.55 6.67
CA HIS A 326 -15.08 -26.36 8.09
C HIS A 326 -14.52 -25.02 8.57
N LYS A 327 -15.18 -23.91 8.18
CA LYS A 327 -14.78 -22.57 8.61
C LYS A 327 -15.97 -21.61 8.59
N SER A 328 -15.85 -20.49 9.35
CA SER A 328 -16.89 -19.49 9.42
C SER A 328 -17.12 -18.79 8.08
N MET A 329 -18.38 -18.57 7.71
CA MET A 329 -18.69 -17.66 6.60
C MET A 329 -18.22 -16.24 6.91
N GLY A 330 -18.22 -15.83 8.17
CA GLY A 330 -17.97 -14.44 8.57
C GLY A 330 -19.17 -13.57 8.14
N GLY A 331 -19.60 -12.70 9.00
CA GLY A 331 -20.77 -11.84 8.83
C GLY A 331 -21.22 -11.47 10.23
N LYS A 332 -22.00 -10.42 10.41
CA LYS A 332 -22.62 -10.14 11.71
C LYS A 332 -23.40 -11.40 12.10
N GLU A 333 -23.00 -12.03 13.20
CA GLU A 333 -23.87 -13.00 13.86
C GLU A 333 -25.20 -12.29 14.09
N GLU A 334 -26.27 -12.79 13.44
CA GLU A 334 -27.63 -12.50 13.88
C GLU A 334 -27.68 -13.03 15.31
N LYS A 335 -27.81 -12.12 16.28
CA LYS A 335 -28.07 -12.52 17.66
C LYS A 335 -29.38 -13.32 17.63
N PRO A 336 -29.39 -14.55 18.18
CA PRO A 336 -30.63 -15.24 18.38
C PRO A 336 -31.51 -14.39 19.32
N GLU A 337 -32.78 -14.20 18.93
CA GLU A 337 -33.81 -13.57 19.74
C GLU A 337 -34.02 -14.28 21.09
#